data_60f3eca4905e957a7f1d612060b59307
#
_entry.id   60f3eca4905e957a7f1d612060b59307
#
_cell.length_a   1.000
_cell.length_b   1.000
_cell.length_c   1.000
_cell.angle_alpha   90.00
_cell.angle_beta   90.00
_cell.angle_gamma   90.00
#
_symmetry.space_group_name_H-M   'P 1'
#
loop_
_entity.id
_entity.type
_entity.pdbx_description
1 polymer ?
#
loop_
_entity_poly.entity_id
_entity_poly.type
_entity_poly.pdbx_seq_one_letter_code
_entity_poly.pdbx_strand_id
1 'polypeptide(L)'
;MLVTLKILRYNPEKDKKQHFETYKVEAQAVDRVLDLLEYVKAYQDGTLSFRRSCAHGICGSCAMRINGINHLACKTLVKDIHGSKITVEPILGLPVIKDLIVDMNPFFEHYRTIMPYLVNDEPPPEKERLQSVEDRERFDDTTKCILCAVCTTSCPSFWANENYVGPAAIVNAHRFIFDSRDHASLERMKILNRQFGVYRCHTIFNCTVACPREIQITKAIGEVKKAIALNQKD
;
A
#
# COMPACT_ATOMS: atom_id res chain seq x y z
N MET A 1 1.17 -28.42 -11.51
CA MET A 1 -0.08 -28.10 -12.25
C MET A 1 0.23 -27.06 -13.32
N LEU A 2 -0.43 -27.15 -14.49
CA LEU A 2 -0.28 -26.11 -15.51
C LEU A 2 -1.11 -24.88 -15.17
N VAL A 3 -0.46 -23.74 -15.02
CA VAL A 3 -1.11 -22.44 -14.74
C VAL A 3 -1.02 -21.54 -15.97
N THR A 4 -2.10 -20.85 -16.26
CA THR A 4 -2.16 -19.85 -17.33
C THR A 4 -2.10 -18.44 -16.71
N LEU A 5 -0.97 -17.74 -16.89
CA LEU A 5 -0.81 -16.34 -16.51
C LEU A 5 -1.31 -15.44 -17.64
N LYS A 6 -2.28 -14.57 -17.34
CA LYS A 6 -2.76 -13.50 -18.23
C LYS A 6 -2.22 -12.18 -17.67
N ILE A 7 -1.18 -11.62 -18.29
CA ILE A 7 -0.45 -10.44 -17.79
C ILE A 7 -0.80 -9.22 -18.64
N LEU A 8 -1.13 -8.10 -17.99
CA LEU A 8 -1.29 -6.83 -18.68
C LEU A 8 0.09 -6.30 -19.10
N ARG A 9 0.25 -6.03 -20.40
CA ARG A 9 1.48 -5.54 -20.99
C ARG A 9 1.29 -4.11 -21.51
N TYR A 10 2.33 -3.32 -21.38
CA TYR A 10 2.40 -1.98 -21.91
C TYR A 10 3.84 -1.50 -22.02
N ASN A 11 4.26 -1.13 -23.21
CA ASN A 11 5.53 -0.45 -23.44
C ASN A 11 5.24 0.92 -24.09
N PRO A 12 5.48 2.06 -23.39
CA PRO A 12 5.13 3.39 -23.91
C PRO A 12 5.86 3.76 -25.21
N GLU A 13 6.99 3.12 -25.53
CA GLU A 13 7.74 3.36 -26.76
C GLU A 13 7.17 2.62 -27.98
N LYS A 14 6.37 1.57 -27.76
CA LYS A 14 5.91 0.66 -28.82
C LYS A 14 4.38 0.54 -28.90
N ASP A 15 3.71 0.62 -27.74
CA ASP A 15 2.30 0.29 -27.65
C ASP A 15 1.43 1.54 -27.62
N LYS A 16 0.41 1.59 -28.47
CA LYS A 16 -0.60 2.66 -28.43
C LYS A 16 -1.55 2.50 -27.24
N LYS A 17 -1.75 1.28 -26.74
CA LYS A 17 -2.63 0.95 -25.61
C LYS A 17 -2.18 -0.32 -24.91
N GLN A 18 -2.60 -0.46 -23.66
CA GLN A 18 -2.39 -1.69 -22.89
C GLN A 18 -3.09 -2.88 -23.56
N HIS A 19 -2.47 -4.07 -23.48
CA HIS A 19 -3.01 -5.32 -23.99
C HIS A 19 -2.64 -6.48 -23.05
N PHE A 20 -3.31 -7.61 -23.20
CA PHE A 20 -2.99 -8.80 -22.43
C PHE A 20 -2.19 -9.80 -23.24
N GLU A 21 -1.15 -10.35 -22.63
CA GLU A 21 -0.45 -11.54 -23.11
C GLU A 21 -0.66 -12.73 -22.18
N THR A 22 -0.53 -13.93 -22.72
CA THR A 22 -0.81 -15.17 -21.98
C THR A 22 0.39 -16.11 -22.03
N TYR A 23 0.79 -16.55 -20.84
CA TYR A 23 1.95 -17.44 -20.62
C TYR A 23 1.48 -18.70 -19.90
N LYS A 24 2.04 -19.86 -20.25
CA LYS A 24 1.78 -21.13 -19.56
C LYS A 24 3.00 -21.50 -18.74
N VAL A 25 2.78 -21.76 -17.46
CA VAL A 25 3.86 -22.10 -16.51
C VAL A 25 3.47 -23.36 -15.74
N GLU A 26 4.37 -24.31 -15.64
CA GLU A 26 4.23 -25.42 -14.71
C GLU A 26 4.55 -24.94 -13.31
N ALA A 27 3.57 -25.05 -12.41
CA ALA A 27 3.66 -24.55 -11.05
C ALA A 27 3.34 -25.63 -10.02
N GLN A 28 3.92 -25.47 -8.85
CA GLN A 28 3.55 -26.20 -7.64
C GLN A 28 2.53 -25.40 -6.83
N ALA A 29 1.77 -26.06 -5.98
CA ALA A 29 0.75 -25.40 -5.13
C ALA A 29 1.36 -24.36 -4.17
N VAL A 30 2.62 -24.56 -3.76
CA VAL A 30 3.37 -23.68 -2.85
C VAL A 30 4.10 -22.53 -3.53
N ASP A 31 4.15 -22.52 -4.86
CA ASP A 31 4.77 -21.42 -5.60
C ASP A 31 3.96 -20.13 -5.40
N ARG A 32 4.66 -19.01 -5.43
CA ARG A 32 4.06 -17.68 -5.35
C ARG A 32 3.84 -17.12 -6.75
N VAL A 33 2.89 -16.23 -6.90
CA VAL A 33 2.69 -15.51 -8.16
C VAL A 33 3.97 -14.83 -8.62
N LEU A 34 4.80 -14.34 -7.69
CA LEU A 34 6.10 -13.76 -8.00
C LEU A 34 7.04 -14.77 -8.68
N ASP A 35 7.08 -16.01 -8.21
CA ASP A 35 7.95 -17.04 -8.77
C ASP A 35 7.56 -17.36 -10.22
N LEU A 36 6.25 -17.36 -10.51
CA LEU A 36 5.74 -17.54 -11.87
C LEU A 36 6.11 -16.38 -12.80
N LEU A 37 6.04 -15.12 -12.29
CA LEU A 37 6.45 -13.96 -13.07
C LEU A 37 7.96 -13.97 -13.35
N GLU A 38 8.77 -14.40 -12.38
CA GLU A 38 10.21 -14.58 -12.57
C GLU A 38 10.52 -15.66 -13.61
N TYR A 39 9.78 -16.77 -13.58
CA TYR A 39 9.91 -17.82 -14.59
C TYR A 39 9.58 -17.31 -16.00
N VAL A 40 8.45 -16.60 -16.16
CA VAL A 40 8.09 -15.99 -17.45
C VAL A 40 9.21 -15.07 -17.93
N LYS A 41 9.69 -14.17 -17.06
CA LYS A 41 10.75 -13.23 -17.41
C LYS A 41 12.07 -13.92 -17.79
N ALA A 42 12.43 -14.99 -17.11
CA ALA A 42 13.70 -15.70 -17.34
C ALA A 42 13.68 -16.57 -18.58
N TYR A 43 12.55 -17.25 -18.87
CA TYR A 43 12.52 -18.34 -19.85
C TYR A 43 11.55 -18.13 -21.02
N GLN A 44 10.58 -17.22 -20.92
CA GLN A 44 9.58 -17.03 -21.97
C GLN A 44 9.63 -15.63 -22.58
N ASP A 45 9.71 -14.56 -21.75
CA ASP A 45 9.71 -13.20 -22.22
C ASP A 45 10.53 -12.25 -21.33
N GLY A 46 11.79 -12.06 -21.68
CA GLY A 46 12.72 -11.15 -20.97
C GLY A 46 12.30 -9.69 -20.95
N THR A 47 11.32 -9.28 -21.78
CA THR A 47 10.85 -7.89 -21.85
C THR A 47 9.85 -7.54 -20.74
N LEU A 48 9.26 -8.55 -20.06
CA LEU A 48 8.32 -8.36 -18.95
C LEU A 48 8.95 -7.53 -17.83
N SER A 49 8.25 -6.48 -17.41
CA SER A 49 8.75 -5.55 -16.41
C SER A 49 7.87 -5.53 -15.16
N PHE A 50 8.48 -5.77 -14.00
CA PHE A 50 7.85 -5.67 -12.68
C PHE A 50 8.89 -5.34 -11.61
N ARG A 51 8.44 -4.83 -10.46
CA ARG A 51 9.32 -4.56 -9.32
C ARG A 51 9.34 -5.76 -8.37
N ARG A 52 10.53 -6.07 -7.90
CA ARG A 52 10.73 -7.01 -6.81
C ARG A 52 12.01 -6.67 -6.02
N SER A 53 12.07 -7.10 -4.75
CA SER A 53 13.26 -6.98 -3.91
C SER A 53 13.31 -8.11 -2.89
N CYS A 54 12.65 -7.99 -1.72
CA CYS A 54 12.80 -8.93 -0.60
C CYS A 54 12.21 -10.34 -0.86
N ALA A 55 11.19 -10.46 -1.71
CA ALA A 55 10.45 -11.69 -2.01
C ALA A 55 9.79 -12.39 -0.79
N HIS A 56 9.62 -11.68 0.36
CA HIS A 56 9.02 -12.23 1.60
C HIS A 56 8.07 -11.26 2.33
N GLY A 57 7.49 -10.29 1.61
CA GLY A 57 6.40 -9.47 2.14
C GLY A 57 6.80 -8.29 3.01
N ILE A 58 8.05 -7.80 2.95
CA ILE A 58 8.56 -6.71 3.78
C ILE A 58 8.77 -5.40 3.00
N CYS A 59 9.24 -5.45 1.75
CA CYS A 59 9.56 -4.21 1.02
C CYS A 59 8.39 -3.59 0.26
N GLY A 60 7.28 -4.32 0.05
CA GLY A 60 6.11 -3.83 -0.67
C GLY A 60 6.24 -3.68 -2.18
N SER A 61 7.45 -3.85 -2.75
CA SER A 61 7.72 -3.50 -4.16
C SER A 61 6.97 -4.34 -5.18
N CYS A 62 6.60 -5.59 -4.85
CA CYS A 62 5.85 -6.49 -5.72
C CYS A 62 4.33 -6.36 -5.58
N ALA A 63 3.83 -5.20 -5.15
CA ALA A 63 2.39 -4.93 -5.12
C ALA A 63 1.83 -4.89 -6.54
N MET A 64 0.80 -5.69 -6.80
CA MET A 64 0.11 -5.74 -8.09
C MET A 64 -1.32 -6.24 -7.90
N ARG A 65 -2.14 -6.10 -8.93
CA ARG A 65 -3.51 -6.58 -8.93
C ARG A 65 -3.55 -8.01 -9.47
N ILE A 66 -3.95 -8.96 -8.63
CA ILE A 66 -4.02 -10.37 -8.95
C ILE A 66 -5.49 -10.80 -8.91
N ASN A 67 -6.03 -11.29 -10.02
CA ASN A 67 -7.44 -11.64 -10.17
C ASN A 67 -8.40 -10.55 -9.67
N GLY A 68 -8.08 -9.29 -9.94
CA GLY A 68 -8.93 -8.15 -9.59
C GLY A 68 -8.74 -7.60 -8.17
N ILE A 69 -7.88 -8.20 -7.34
CA ILE A 69 -7.61 -7.77 -5.97
C ILE A 69 -6.12 -7.39 -5.84
N ASN A 70 -5.83 -6.29 -5.14
CA ASN A 70 -4.45 -5.87 -4.92
C ASN A 70 -3.79 -6.73 -3.83
N HIS A 71 -2.65 -7.32 -4.17
CA HIS A 71 -1.86 -8.17 -3.28
C HIS A 71 -0.35 -7.94 -3.49
N LEU A 72 0.47 -8.51 -2.59
CA LEU A 72 1.89 -8.70 -2.84
C LEU A 72 2.11 -10.03 -3.55
N ALA A 73 2.66 -10.01 -4.76
CA ALA A 73 2.90 -11.23 -5.53
C ALA A 73 3.78 -12.25 -4.79
N CYS A 74 4.70 -11.80 -3.94
CA CYS A 74 5.55 -12.66 -3.11
C CYS A 74 4.83 -13.32 -1.92
N LYS A 75 3.59 -12.93 -1.62
CA LYS A 75 2.77 -13.52 -0.55
C LYS A 75 1.54 -14.28 -1.06
N THR A 76 1.25 -14.19 -2.34
CA THR A 76 0.09 -14.84 -2.96
C THR A 76 0.50 -16.20 -3.50
N LEU A 77 0.06 -17.28 -2.85
CA LEU A 77 0.37 -18.65 -3.26
C LEU A 77 -0.60 -19.12 -4.37
N VAL A 78 -0.09 -19.96 -5.26
CA VAL A 78 -0.91 -20.57 -6.34
C VAL A 78 -2.10 -21.34 -5.78
N LYS A 79 -1.92 -22.07 -4.67
CA LYS A 79 -2.99 -22.84 -4.00
C LYS A 79 -4.12 -21.96 -3.46
N ASP A 80 -3.87 -20.69 -3.14
CA ASP A 80 -4.86 -19.77 -2.59
C ASP A 80 -5.71 -19.09 -3.69
N ILE A 81 -5.37 -19.37 -4.95
CA ILE A 81 -6.06 -18.83 -6.13
C ILE A 81 -6.98 -19.91 -6.70
N HIS A 82 -8.26 -19.56 -6.83
CA HIS A 82 -9.23 -20.46 -7.45
C HIS A 82 -8.99 -20.60 -8.96
N GLY A 83 -8.84 -21.86 -9.42
CA GLY A 83 -8.67 -22.21 -10.82
C GLY A 83 -7.21 -22.16 -11.30
N SER A 84 -7.02 -22.43 -12.59
CA SER A 84 -5.70 -22.51 -13.24
C SER A 84 -5.30 -21.26 -14.02
N LYS A 85 -6.15 -20.20 -14.00
CA LYS A 85 -5.90 -18.94 -14.71
C LYS A 85 -5.70 -17.82 -13.70
N ILE A 86 -4.55 -17.14 -13.81
CA ILE A 86 -4.19 -16.01 -12.96
C ILE A 86 -4.04 -14.77 -13.83
N THR A 87 -4.85 -13.75 -13.58
CA THR A 87 -4.73 -12.46 -14.25
C THR A 87 -3.89 -11.52 -13.37
N VAL A 88 -2.86 -10.92 -13.97
CA VAL A 88 -1.94 -10.01 -13.27
C VAL A 88 -1.94 -8.66 -13.98
N GLU A 89 -2.19 -7.60 -13.22
CA GLU A 89 -2.28 -6.22 -13.69
C GLU A 89 -1.51 -5.29 -12.74
N PRO A 90 -1.10 -4.09 -13.17
CA PRO A 90 -0.59 -3.09 -12.23
C PRO A 90 -1.66 -2.68 -11.21
N ILE A 91 -1.26 -2.19 -10.05
CA ILE A 91 -2.20 -1.61 -9.07
C ILE A 91 -2.92 -0.39 -9.67
N LEU A 92 -4.19 -0.21 -9.32
CA LEU A 92 -5.05 0.84 -9.88
C LEU A 92 -4.76 2.23 -9.28
N GLY A 93 -5.15 3.29 -10.02
CA GLY A 93 -5.12 4.67 -9.51
C GLY A 93 -3.74 5.32 -9.48
N LEU A 94 -2.72 4.66 -10.03
CA LEU A 94 -1.39 5.24 -10.25
C LEU A 94 -1.01 5.11 -11.74
N PRO A 95 -0.27 6.09 -12.31
CA PRO A 95 0.14 6.05 -13.71
C PRO A 95 1.01 4.83 -14.01
N VAL A 96 0.71 4.11 -15.09
CA VAL A 96 1.51 2.97 -15.53
C VAL A 96 2.72 3.47 -16.31
N ILE A 97 3.92 3.07 -15.88
CA ILE A 97 5.17 3.36 -16.58
C ILE A 97 5.43 2.31 -17.66
N LYS A 98 5.41 1.04 -17.27
CA LYS A 98 5.63 -0.10 -18.18
C LYS A 98 5.10 -1.39 -17.54
N ASP A 99 4.33 -2.18 -18.28
CA ASP A 99 3.75 -3.44 -17.82
C ASP A 99 3.13 -3.35 -16.43
N LEU A 100 3.72 -3.98 -15.42
CA LEU A 100 3.26 -4.00 -14.03
C LEU A 100 3.90 -2.89 -13.14
N ILE A 101 4.69 -2.00 -13.74
CA ILE A 101 5.38 -0.91 -13.04
C ILE A 101 4.54 0.36 -13.11
N VAL A 102 4.22 0.92 -11.95
CA VAL A 102 3.51 2.20 -11.82
C VAL A 102 4.43 3.29 -11.26
N ASP A 103 4.08 4.56 -11.53
CA ASP A 103 4.70 5.70 -10.88
C ASP A 103 4.20 5.83 -9.44
N MET A 104 5.12 5.75 -8.49
CA MET A 104 4.83 5.87 -7.05
C MET A 104 4.94 7.32 -6.54
N ASN A 105 5.36 8.29 -7.36
CA ASN A 105 5.53 9.66 -6.91
C ASN A 105 4.25 10.27 -6.33
N PRO A 106 3.06 10.16 -6.95
CA PRO A 106 1.82 10.71 -6.39
C PRO A 106 1.50 10.12 -5.00
N PHE A 107 1.76 8.81 -4.81
CA PHE A 107 1.59 8.17 -3.51
C PHE A 107 2.54 8.74 -2.45
N PHE A 108 3.82 8.94 -2.78
CA PHE A 108 4.80 9.49 -1.85
C PHE A 108 4.62 10.99 -1.61
N GLU A 109 4.07 11.74 -2.56
CA GLU A 109 3.67 13.13 -2.34
C GLU A 109 2.61 13.24 -1.26
N HIS A 110 1.54 12.48 -1.34
CA HIS A 110 0.53 12.40 -0.27
C HIS A 110 1.13 11.96 1.08
N TYR A 111 2.02 10.98 1.07
CA TYR A 111 2.72 10.54 2.28
C TYR A 111 3.55 11.66 2.91
N ARG A 112 4.28 12.46 2.13
CA ARG A 112 5.09 13.57 2.65
C ARG A 112 4.25 14.68 3.27
N THR A 113 3.05 14.92 2.77
CA THR A 113 2.18 16.02 3.27
C THR A 113 1.83 15.89 4.74
N ILE A 114 1.80 14.67 5.28
CA ILE A 114 1.41 14.40 6.68
C ILE A 114 2.59 14.49 7.66
N MET A 115 3.75 14.99 7.25
CA MET A 115 4.97 15.07 8.07
C MET A 115 5.30 13.71 8.72
N PRO A 116 5.73 12.69 7.93
CA PRO A 116 5.88 11.31 8.40
C PRO A 116 7.19 11.09 9.18
N TYR A 117 7.44 11.91 10.17
CA TYR A 117 8.61 11.88 11.06
C TYR A 117 8.25 12.45 12.41
N LEU A 118 8.97 12.05 13.47
CA LEU A 118 8.77 12.56 14.82
C LEU A 118 9.18 14.04 14.89
N VAL A 119 8.28 14.88 15.40
CA VAL A 119 8.56 16.30 15.70
C VAL A 119 8.55 16.47 17.21
N ASN A 120 9.66 16.94 17.77
CA ASN A 120 9.78 17.23 19.20
C ASN A 120 10.76 18.38 19.38
N ASP A 121 10.29 19.48 19.98
CA ASP A 121 11.03 20.72 20.15
C ASP A 121 11.85 20.77 21.44
N GLU A 122 11.70 19.76 22.32
CA GLU A 122 12.47 19.69 23.55
C GLU A 122 13.93 19.28 23.27
N PRO A 123 14.88 19.77 24.05
CA PRO A 123 16.25 19.32 23.96
C PRO A 123 16.35 17.79 24.05
N PRO A 124 17.26 17.16 23.32
CA PRO A 124 17.43 15.70 23.41
C PRO A 124 17.82 15.33 24.85
N PRO A 125 17.18 14.32 25.47
CA PRO A 125 17.57 13.82 26.77
C PRO A 125 18.93 13.13 26.69
N GLU A 126 19.56 12.93 27.87
CA GLU A 126 20.88 12.29 27.96
C GLU A 126 20.90 10.88 27.30
N LYS A 127 19.80 10.14 27.37
CA LYS A 127 19.68 8.80 26.79
C LYS A 127 18.60 8.77 25.71
N GLU A 128 17.36 8.49 26.10
CA GLU A 128 16.22 8.29 25.19
C GLU A 128 14.95 8.98 25.71
N ARG A 129 14.02 9.29 24.81
CA ARG A 129 12.70 9.76 25.19
C ARG A 129 11.86 8.55 25.62
N LEU A 130 11.58 8.46 26.90
CA LEU A 130 10.78 7.38 27.48
C LEU A 130 9.33 7.46 27.00
N GLN A 131 8.73 6.30 26.87
CA GLN A 131 7.31 6.14 26.52
C GLN A 131 6.74 4.97 27.33
N SER A 132 5.52 5.09 27.85
CA SER A 132 4.85 4.00 28.53
C SER A 132 4.45 2.88 27.54
N VAL A 133 4.19 1.69 28.08
CA VAL A 133 3.70 0.56 27.26
C VAL A 133 2.34 0.91 26.65
N GLU A 134 1.46 1.53 27.42
CA GLU A 134 0.13 1.95 27.05
C GLU A 134 0.16 2.98 25.92
N ASP A 135 1.01 3.98 26.02
CA ASP A 135 1.22 4.98 24.96
C ASP A 135 1.75 4.34 23.67
N ARG A 136 2.65 3.37 23.81
CA ARG A 136 3.19 2.65 22.66
C ARG A 136 2.14 1.78 21.98
N GLU A 137 1.32 1.06 22.74
CA GLU A 137 0.24 0.22 22.21
C GLU A 137 -0.78 1.02 21.39
N ARG A 138 -0.97 2.31 21.73
CA ARG A 138 -1.93 3.20 21.08
C ARG A 138 -1.75 3.29 19.56
N PHE A 139 -0.52 3.22 19.07
CA PHE A 139 -0.20 3.35 17.64
C PHE A 139 0.66 2.19 17.09
N ASP A 140 0.94 1.16 17.88
CA ASP A 140 1.83 0.07 17.47
C ASP A 140 1.39 -0.59 16.16
N ASP A 141 0.09 -0.87 16.00
CA ASP A 141 -0.45 -1.48 14.80
C ASP A 141 -0.10 -0.71 13.53
N THR A 142 -0.16 0.62 13.56
CA THR A 142 0.11 1.47 12.39
C THR A 142 1.59 1.56 12.04
N THR A 143 2.50 1.20 12.95
CA THR A 143 3.95 1.15 12.69
C THR A 143 4.35 0.00 11.76
N LYS A 144 3.49 -1.00 11.57
CA LYS A 144 3.70 -2.14 10.67
C LYS A 144 3.67 -1.75 9.18
N CYS A 145 3.30 -0.49 8.85
CA CYS A 145 3.14 -0.05 7.47
C CYS A 145 4.46 -0.12 6.70
N ILE A 146 4.43 -0.79 5.54
CA ILE A 146 5.58 -0.98 4.63
C ILE A 146 5.49 -0.12 3.38
N LEU A 147 4.58 0.85 3.31
CA LEU A 147 4.39 1.79 2.19
C LEU A 147 4.21 1.11 0.81
N CYS A 148 3.55 -0.04 0.78
CA CYS A 148 3.35 -0.83 -0.45
C CYS A 148 2.25 -0.27 -1.36
N ALA A 149 1.52 0.77 -0.96
CA ALA A 149 0.38 1.39 -1.63
C ALA A 149 -0.87 0.49 -1.84
N VAL A 150 -0.85 -0.80 -1.49
CA VAL A 150 -1.96 -1.74 -1.69
C VAL A 150 -3.28 -1.21 -1.14
N CYS A 151 -3.31 -0.65 0.06
CA CYS A 151 -4.51 -0.09 0.68
C CYS A 151 -5.04 1.17 -0.04
N THR A 152 -4.16 2.08 -0.42
CA THR A 152 -4.52 3.32 -1.13
C THR A 152 -5.08 3.00 -2.51
N THR A 153 -4.43 2.10 -3.24
CA THR A 153 -4.83 1.68 -4.58
C THR A 153 -6.01 0.68 -4.59
N SER A 154 -6.45 0.18 -3.43
CA SER A 154 -7.71 -0.57 -3.28
C SER A 154 -8.90 0.31 -2.89
N CYS A 155 -8.69 1.60 -2.68
CA CYS A 155 -9.71 2.51 -2.18
C CYS A 155 -10.52 3.16 -3.32
N PRO A 156 -11.84 2.92 -3.41
CA PRO A 156 -12.68 3.57 -4.43
C PRO A 156 -12.67 5.10 -4.34
N SER A 157 -12.55 5.66 -3.13
CA SER A 157 -12.45 7.12 -2.97
C SER A 157 -11.17 7.69 -3.59
N PHE A 158 -10.07 6.93 -3.58
CA PHE A 158 -8.83 7.30 -4.25
C PHE A 158 -8.95 7.20 -5.78
N TRP A 159 -9.65 6.20 -6.29
CA TRP A 159 -9.90 6.09 -7.73
C TRP A 159 -10.79 7.21 -8.26
N ALA A 160 -11.75 7.67 -7.43
CA ALA A 160 -12.66 8.75 -7.82
C ALA A 160 -12.00 10.14 -7.75
N ASN A 161 -10.95 10.31 -6.95
CA ASN A 161 -10.26 11.59 -6.79
C ASN A 161 -8.81 11.38 -6.33
N GLU A 162 -7.88 11.60 -7.23
CA GLU A 162 -6.44 11.45 -7.00
C GLU A 162 -5.85 12.43 -5.97
N ASN A 163 -6.57 13.54 -5.67
CA ASN A 163 -6.14 14.49 -4.63
C ASN A 163 -6.42 13.97 -3.21
N TYR A 164 -7.21 12.90 -3.04
CA TYR A 164 -7.44 12.30 -1.74
C TYR A 164 -6.14 11.71 -1.20
N VAL A 165 -5.73 12.12 0.00
CA VAL A 165 -4.47 11.69 0.62
C VAL A 165 -4.30 10.16 0.74
N GLY A 166 -5.41 9.43 0.75
CA GLY A 166 -5.43 7.96 0.76
C GLY A 166 -5.21 7.33 2.15
N PRO A 167 -5.62 6.06 2.28
CA PRO A 167 -5.52 5.33 3.55
C PRO A 167 -4.10 5.24 4.13
N ALA A 168 -3.08 5.04 3.30
CA ALA A 168 -1.70 4.88 3.79
C ALA A 168 -1.16 6.16 4.46
N ALA A 169 -1.44 7.35 3.89
CA ALA A 169 -1.03 8.61 4.49
C ALA A 169 -1.73 8.81 5.85
N ILE A 170 -3.03 8.50 5.94
CA ILE A 170 -3.77 8.63 7.20
C ILE A 170 -3.26 7.67 8.27
N VAL A 171 -2.95 6.41 7.92
CA VAL A 171 -2.33 5.43 8.83
C VAL A 171 -0.98 5.92 9.35
N ASN A 172 -0.17 6.50 8.48
CA ASN A 172 1.13 7.04 8.90
C ASN A 172 0.99 8.34 9.71
N ALA A 173 -0.03 9.16 9.45
CA ALA A 173 -0.35 10.30 10.31
C ALA A 173 -0.83 9.84 11.69
N HIS A 174 -1.69 8.80 11.76
CA HIS A 174 -2.15 8.19 13.02
C HIS A 174 -0.98 7.84 13.93
N ARG A 175 0.05 7.17 13.37
CA ARG A 175 1.25 6.80 14.11
C ARG A 175 1.87 7.97 14.88
N PHE A 176 1.93 9.16 14.27
CA PHE A 176 2.55 10.34 14.89
C PHE A 176 1.55 11.21 15.67
N ILE A 177 0.28 11.23 15.29
CA ILE A 177 -0.77 11.95 16.04
C ILE A 177 -0.90 11.39 17.46
N PHE A 178 -0.84 10.07 17.59
CA PHE A 178 -1.02 9.36 18.86
C PHE A 178 0.28 8.98 19.56
N ASP A 179 1.44 9.37 19.04
CA ASP A 179 2.72 9.22 19.73
C ASP A 179 2.84 10.30 20.83
N SER A 180 2.95 9.88 22.09
CA SER A 180 3.05 10.80 23.24
C SER A 180 4.30 11.70 23.19
N ARG A 181 5.30 11.32 22.43
CA ARG A 181 6.55 12.06 22.25
C ARG A 181 6.51 13.09 21.11
N ASP A 182 5.44 13.09 20.30
CA ASP A 182 5.29 13.98 19.16
C ASP A 182 4.52 15.26 19.51
N HIS A 183 5.03 16.41 19.08
CA HIS A 183 4.45 17.74 19.34
C HIS A 183 3.65 18.31 18.16
N ALA A 184 3.67 17.68 16.99
CA ALA A 184 2.99 18.17 15.78
C ALA A 184 1.62 17.51 15.52
N SER A 185 1.00 16.88 16.53
CA SER A 185 -0.30 16.19 16.38
C SER A 185 -1.40 17.10 15.84
N LEU A 186 -1.53 18.32 16.41
CA LEU A 186 -2.53 19.31 15.96
C LEU A 186 -2.30 19.77 14.53
N GLU A 187 -1.05 19.91 14.11
CA GLU A 187 -0.73 20.32 12.75
C GLU A 187 -1.11 19.25 11.74
N ARG A 188 -0.78 17.98 12.02
CA ARG A 188 -1.24 16.84 11.19
C ARG A 188 -2.75 16.73 11.13
N MET A 189 -3.46 16.95 12.23
CA MET A 189 -4.93 16.99 12.25
C MET A 189 -5.47 18.10 11.35
N LYS A 190 -4.87 19.31 11.37
CA LYS A 190 -5.22 20.41 10.46
C LYS A 190 -5.00 20.03 9.00
N ILE A 191 -3.88 19.36 8.66
CA ILE A 191 -3.60 18.87 7.31
C ILE A 191 -4.69 17.89 6.86
N LEU A 192 -5.04 16.94 7.72
CA LEU A 192 -6.02 15.89 7.42
C LEU A 192 -7.48 16.38 7.45
N ASN A 193 -7.76 17.53 8.06
CA ASN A 193 -9.09 18.15 8.07
C ASN A 193 -9.43 18.93 6.78
N ARG A 194 -8.49 19.02 5.82
CA ARG A 194 -8.69 19.71 4.55
C ARG A 194 -9.67 18.97 3.63
N GLN A 195 -10.10 19.63 2.57
CA GLN A 195 -11.09 19.14 1.60
C GLN A 195 -10.81 17.71 1.07
N PHE A 196 -9.55 17.36 0.84
CA PHE A 196 -9.13 16.04 0.34
C PHE A 196 -8.48 15.15 1.40
N GLY A 197 -8.72 15.48 2.66
CA GLY A 197 -8.20 14.77 3.82
C GLY A 197 -9.07 13.60 4.28
N VAL A 198 -9.06 13.33 5.59
CA VAL A 198 -9.61 12.13 6.20
C VAL A 198 -11.11 11.91 5.94
N TYR A 199 -11.90 12.98 5.78
CA TYR A 199 -13.36 12.89 5.58
C TYR A 199 -13.76 12.39 4.18
N ARG A 200 -12.83 12.24 3.25
CA ARG A 200 -13.06 11.52 1.98
C ARG A 200 -13.13 10.00 2.14
N CYS A 201 -12.78 9.49 3.31
CA CYS A 201 -12.98 8.08 3.62
C CYS A 201 -14.46 7.78 3.89
N HIS A 202 -15.04 6.90 3.08
CA HIS A 202 -16.45 6.42 3.20
C HIS A 202 -16.56 5.08 3.94
N THR A 203 -15.51 4.63 4.63
CA THR A 203 -15.52 3.43 5.48
C THR A 203 -15.93 2.16 4.72
N ILE A 204 -15.33 1.94 3.52
CA ILE A 204 -15.65 0.81 2.64
C ILE A 204 -14.89 -0.47 3.04
N PHE A 205 -13.87 -0.39 3.91
CA PHE A 205 -13.02 -1.49 4.42
C PHE A 205 -12.05 -2.12 3.41
N ASN A 206 -12.10 -1.86 2.13
CA ASN A 206 -11.19 -2.45 1.14
C ASN A 206 -9.71 -2.30 1.52
N CYS A 207 -9.33 -1.17 2.12
CA CYS A 207 -7.96 -0.90 2.58
C CYS A 207 -7.51 -1.85 3.70
N THR A 208 -8.39 -2.13 4.66
CA THR A 208 -8.12 -3.05 5.78
C THR A 208 -8.00 -4.49 5.27
N VAL A 209 -8.94 -4.92 4.42
CA VAL A 209 -8.94 -6.28 3.84
C VAL A 209 -7.70 -6.52 2.98
N ALA A 210 -7.29 -5.53 2.19
CA ALA A 210 -6.15 -5.67 1.28
C ALA A 210 -4.78 -5.53 1.96
N CYS A 211 -4.70 -5.10 3.22
CA CYS A 211 -3.44 -4.82 3.88
C CYS A 211 -2.60 -6.09 4.11
N PRO A 212 -1.41 -6.25 3.48
CA PRO A 212 -0.59 -7.44 3.66
C PRO A 212 0.09 -7.52 5.02
N ARG A 213 -0.03 -6.47 5.84
CA ARG A 213 0.47 -6.38 7.23
C ARG A 213 -0.65 -6.45 8.27
N GLU A 214 -1.90 -6.68 7.83
CA GLU A 214 -3.08 -6.86 8.69
C GLU A 214 -3.38 -5.66 9.60
N ILE A 215 -2.94 -4.46 9.19
CA ILE A 215 -3.20 -3.21 9.90
C ILE A 215 -4.70 -2.92 9.88
N GLN A 216 -5.27 -2.56 11.04
CA GLN A 216 -6.66 -2.16 11.19
C GLN A 216 -6.88 -0.72 10.67
N ILE A 217 -6.66 -0.55 9.37
CA ILE A 217 -6.61 0.76 8.69
C ILE A 217 -7.88 1.58 8.92
N THR A 218 -9.05 0.95 8.78
CA THR A 218 -10.33 1.63 8.95
C THR A 218 -10.54 2.10 10.39
N LYS A 219 -10.03 1.32 11.39
CA LYS A 219 -10.02 1.73 12.80
C LYS A 219 -9.15 2.97 12.99
N ALA A 220 -7.90 2.93 12.51
CA ALA A 220 -6.99 4.08 12.60
C ALA A 220 -7.57 5.36 11.94
N ILE A 221 -8.21 5.23 10.77
CA ILE A 221 -8.91 6.36 10.12
C ILE A 221 -10.05 6.87 11.00
N GLY A 222 -10.84 5.99 11.62
CA GLY A 222 -11.91 6.36 12.54
C GLY A 222 -11.42 7.13 13.75
N GLU A 223 -10.30 6.71 14.33
CA GLU A 223 -9.66 7.39 15.47
C GLU A 223 -9.15 8.78 15.08
N VAL A 224 -8.51 8.93 13.92
CA VAL A 224 -8.11 10.25 13.40
C VAL A 224 -9.31 11.16 13.17
N LYS A 225 -10.41 10.64 12.60
CA LYS A 225 -11.66 11.42 12.46
C LYS A 225 -12.21 11.91 13.81
N LYS A 226 -12.21 11.02 14.81
CA LYS A 226 -12.65 11.34 16.17
C LYS A 226 -11.75 12.42 16.78
N ALA A 227 -10.43 12.26 16.72
CA ALA A 227 -9.48 13.23 17.23
C ALA A 227 -9.66 14.63 16.62
N ILE A 228 -9.87 14.71 15.30
CA ILE A 228 -10.14 15.98 14.60
C ILE A 228 -11.47 16.59 15.05
N ALA A 229 -12.53 15.77 15.15
CA ALA A 229 -13.87 16.27 15.54
C ALA A 229 -13.90 16.82 16.98
N LEU A 230 -13.17 16.19 17.88
CA LEU A 230 -13.06 16.61 19.29
C LEU A 230 -11.94 17.63 19.53
N ASN A 231 -11.07 17.86 18.54
CA ASN A 231 -9.83 18.63 18.66
C ASN A 231 -8.91 18.13 19.79
N GLN A 232 -8.90 16.81 20.00
CA GLN A 232 -8.15 16.12 21.05
C GLN A 232 -7.57 14.80 20.48
N LYS A 233 -6.40 14.39 20.99
CA LYS A 233 -5.76 13.11 20.60
C LYS A 233 -6.04 11.95 21.58
N ASP A 234 -6.72 12.23 22.68
CA ASP A 234 -7.05 11.31 23.78
C ASP A 234 -8.49 10.79 23.69
#